data_0553e817e26f2990de2bc7ded8b1ad9d
#
_entry.id   0553e817e26f2990de2bc7ded8b1ad9d
#
_cell.length_a   1.000
_cell.length_b   1.000
_cell.length_c   1.000
_cell.angle_alpha   90.00
_cell.angle_beta   90.00
_cell.angle_gamma   90.00
#
_symmetry.space_group_name_H-M   'P 1'
#
loop_
_entity.id
_entity.type
_entity.pdbx_description
1 polymer ?
#
loop_
_entity_poly.entity_id
_entity_poly.type
_entity_poly.pdbx_seq_one_letter_code
_entity_poly.pdbx_strand_id
1 'polypeptide(L)'
;MIDDKKLWEIYPHIWATESAYMSWLRGGIRRYLWAKNPVKLEFIKQNRVKIPNPNPKGKVKEVWGGVCALTGNIFPIGNMEVDHKEGNHSLKTLDDLVPFVKGIVMITLDDLQLVSKEAHKIKSYAEKQGISFEEAKIEKEVIEIIKQKKDKVYCIEHNLVVESTQALRRKTIVEHKLSLLKEKQIE
;
A
#
# COMPACT_ATOMS: atom_id res chain seq x y z
N MET A 1 39.00 -0.89 -1.58
CA MET A 1 37.93 0.14 -1.69
C MET A 1 37.05 -0.24 -2.87
N ILE A 2 35.79 -0.47 -2.62
CA ILE A 2 34.82 -0.57 -3.72
C ILE A 2 34.66 0.87 -4.18
N ASP A 3 35.32 1.18 -5.30
CA ASP A 3 35.24 2.44 -5.99
C ASP A 3 33.74 2.71 -6.29
N ASP A 4 33.30 3.96 -6.25
CA ASP A 4 31.91 4.40 -6.49
C ASP A 4 31.47 4.11 -7.94
N LYS A 5 31.67 2.86 -8.38
CA LYS A 5 31.33 2.43 -9.73
C LYS A 5 29.82 2.34 -9.86
N LYS A 6 29.28 3.21 -10.66
CA LYS A 6 27.87 3.17 -11.06
C LYS A 6 27.66 2.01 -12.03
N LEU A 7 27.22 0.87 -11.49
CA LEU A 7 27.11 -0.38 -12.26
C LEU A 7 26.18 -0.26 -13.46
N TRP A 8 25.19 0.62 -13.43
CA TRP A 8 24.33 0.92 -14.59
C TRP A 8 25.05 1.69 -15.71
N GLU A 9 26.12 2.41 -15.39
CA GLU A 9 26.98 3.05 -16.41
C GLU A 9 27.97 2.04 -17.01
N ILE A 10 28.44 1.08 -16.22
CA ILE A 10 29.35 0.02 -16.67
C ILE A 10 28.61 -1.06 -17.45
N TYR A 11 27.39 -1.42 -17.01
CA TYR A 11 26.58 -2.49 -17.61
C TYR A 11 25.21 -1.99 -18.06
N PRO A 12 25.14 -1.01 -19.00
CA PRO A 12 23.88 -0.42 -19.43
C PRO A 12 22.92 -1.41 -20.11
N HIS A 13 23.46 -2.52 -20.64
CA HIS A 13 22.68 -3.60 -21.22
C HIS A 13 22.00 -4.51 -20.18
N ILE A 14 22.43 -4.46 -18.91
CA ILE A 14 21.80 -5.17 -17.78
C ILE A 14 20.84 -4.22 -17.05
N TRP A 15 21.31 -3.04 -16.72
CA TRP A 15 20.51 -2.01 -16.04
C TRP A 15 20.58 -0.71 -16.85
N ALA A 16 19.49 -0.43 -17.57
CA ALA A 16 19.42 0.76 -18.43
C ALA A 16 19.52 2.07 -17.64
N THR A 17 19.19 2.07 -16.35
CA THR A 17 19.20 3.26 -15.48
C THR A 17 19.51 2.90 -14.03
N GLU A 18 19.95 3.89 -13.24
CA GLU A 18 20.07 3.78 -11.78
C GLU A 18 18.79 3.26 -11.12
N SER A 19 17.64 3.78 -11.53
CA SER A 19 16.33 3.36 -11.01
C SER A 19 16.05 1.87 -11.25
N ALA A 20 16.47 1.31 -12.38
CA ALA A 20 16.36 -0.11 -12.68
C ALA A 20 17.25 -0.94 -11.73
N TYR A 21 18.49 -0.50 -11.51
CA TYR A 21 19.41 -1.12 -10.55
C TYR A 21 18.86 -1.08 -9.12
N MET A 22 18.40 0.09 -8.65
CA MET A 22 17.82 0.24 -7.31
C MET A 22 16.55 -0.60 -7.14
N SER A 23 15.74 -0.73 -8.19
CA SER A 23 14.54 -1.59 -8.17
C SER A 23 14.89 -3.08 -8.01
N TRP A 24 15.90 -3.55 -8.71
CA TRP A 24 16.42 -4.91 -8.59
C TRP A 24 16.97 -5.17 -7.18
N LEU A 25 17.82 -4.25 -6.65
CA LEU A 25 18.43 -4.36 -5.33
C LEU A 25 17.35 -4.38 -4.22
N ARG A 26 16.41 -3.45 -4.26
CA ARG A 26 15.27 -3.38 -3.34
C ARG A 26 14.45 -4.67 -3.36
N GLY A 27 14.18 -5.19 -4.57
CA GLY A 27 13.45 -6.45 -4.74
C GLY A 27 14.19 -7.65 -4.14
N GLY A 28 15.52 -7.72 -4.26
CA GLY A 28 16.36 -8.74 -3.66
C GLY A 28 16.30 -8.68 -2.13
N ILE A 29 16.56 -7.50 -1.54
CA ILE A 29 16.55 -7.29 -0.09
C ILE A 29 15.16 -7.63 0.50
N ARG A 30 14.06 -7.18 -0.12
CA ARG A 30 12.70 -7.47 0.36
C ARG A 30 12.36 -8.96 0.29
N ARG A 31 12.71 -9.65 -0.79
CA ARG A 31 12.39 -11.09 -0.94
C ARG A 31 13.11 -11.97 0.07
N TYR A 32 14.33 -11.60 0.48
CA TYR A 32 15.11 -12.41 1.40
C TYR A 32 15.03 -11.89 2.83
N LEU A 33 15.40 -10.65 3.07
CA LEU A 33 15.50 -10.13 4.44
C LEU A 33 14.11 -9.83 5.02
N TRP A 34 13.25 -9.12 4.29
CA TRP A 34 11.92 -8.80 4.80
C TRP A 34 10.99 -10.01 4.86
N ALA A 35 10.94 -10.81 3.79
CA ALA A 35 10.02 -11.95 3.76
C ALA A 35 10.32 -13.00 4.83
N LYS A 36 11.61 -13.16 5.20
CA LYS A 36 12.08 -14.15 6.17
C LYS A 36 12.48 -13.54 7.52
N ASN A 37 12.19 -12.26 7.77
CA ASN A 37 12.56 -11.61 9.01
C ASN A 37 11.90 -12.32 10.21
N PRO A 38 12.67 -12.82 11.19
CA PRO A 38 12.13 -13.58 12.32
C PRO A 38 11.15 -12.77 13.18
N VAL A 39 11.42 -11.47 13.40
CA VAL A 39 10.55 -10.58 14.18
C VAL A 39 9.21 -10.41 13.47
N LYS A 40 9.23 -10.19 12.16
CA LYS A 40 8.01 -10.13 11.35
C LYS A 40 7.20 -11.43 11.41
N LEU A 41 7.85 -12.59 11.33
CA LEU A 41 7.17 -13.88 11.40
C LEU A 41 6.55 -14.13 12.77
N GLU A 42 7.25 -13.74 13.83
CA GLU A 42 6.73 -13.80 15.21
C GLU A 42 5.55 -12.83 15.38
N PHE A 43 5.63 -11.62 14.83
CA PHE A 43 4.54 -10.66 14.84
C PHE A 43 3.26 -11.24 14.21
N ILE A 44 3.37 -11.89 13.04
CA ILE A 44 2.21 -12.57 12.41
C ILE A 44 1.66 -13.65 13.32
N LYS A 45 2.51 -14.46 13.95
CA LYS A 45 2.10 -15.55 14.83
C LYS A 45 1.33 -15.04 16.05
N GLN A 46 1.74 -13.92 16.64
CA GLN A 46 1.09 -13.32 17.81
C GLN A 46 -0.23 -12.63 17.46
N ASN A 47 -0.35 -12.06 16.24
CA ASN A 47 -1.50 -11.25 15.83
C ASN A 47 -2.52 -12.00 14.97
N ARG A 48 -2.32 -13.30 14.68
CA ARG A 48 -3.27 -14.09 13.93
C ARG A 48 -4.35 -14.67 14.84
N VAL A 49 -5.58 -14.72 14.34
CA VAL A 49 -6.76 -15.31 15.01
C VAL A 49 -7.44 -16.31 14.10
N LYS A 50 -8.16 -17.28 14.67
CA LYS A 50 -9.02 -18.18 13.89
C LYS A 50 -10.29 -17.45 13.50
N ILE A 51 -10.64 -17.53 12.22
CA ILE A 51 -11.85 -16.94 11.65
C ILE A 51 -12.58 -17.96 10.77
N PRO A 52 -13.90 -17.82 10.59
CA PRO A 52 -14.63 -18.61 9.61
C PRO A 52 -14.00 -18.47 8.22
N ASN A 53 -13.90 -19.57 7.49
CA ASN A 53 -13.36 -19.54 6.14
C ASN A 53 -14.36 -18.83 5.19
N PRO A 54 -14.02 -17.67 4.60
CA PRO A 54 -14.90 -16.94 3.71
C PRO A 54 -15.19 -17.68 2.39
N ASN A 55 -14.36 -18.69 2.06
CA ASN A 55 -14.54 -19.57 0.90
C ASN A 55 -14.44 -21.03 1.32
N PRO A 56 -15.42 -21.57 2.05
CA PRO A 56 -15.38 -22.93 2.55
C PRO A 56 -15.54 -23.93 1.40
N LYS A 57 -14.42 -24.27 0.73
CA LYS A 57 -14.36 -25.37 -0.22
C LYS A 57 -13.90 -26.63 0.55
N GLY A 58 -14.73 -27.65 0.57
CA GLY A 58 -14.42 -28.89 1.26
C GLY A 58 -14.54 -28.81 2.79
N LYS A 59 -13.61 -29.47 3.51
CA LYS A 59 -13.69 -29.66 4.97
C LYS A 59 -13.10 -28.53 5.81
N VAL A 60 -12.45 -27.54 5.20
CA VAL A 60 -11.78 -26.45 5.91
C VAL A 60 -12.80 -25.37 6.29
N LYS A 61 -13.27 -25.41 7.53
CA LYS A 61 -14.27 -24.47 8.07
C LYS A 61 -13.65 -23.19 8.61
N GLU A 62 -12.40 -23.23 9.07
CA GLU A 62 -11.69 -22.10 9.66
C GLU A 62 -10.33 -21.87 9.01
N VAL A 63 -9.93 -20.63 8.92
CA VAL A 63 -8.60 -20.20 8.44
C VAL A 63 -7.97 -19.26 9.44
N TRP A 64 -6.66 -19.01 9.30
CA TRP A 64 -6.02 -17.95 10.03
C TRP A 64 -6.38 -16.59 9.38
N GLY A 65 -6.74 -15.64 10.20
CA GLY A 65 -7.01 -14.25 9.85
C GLY A 65 -6.30 -13.29 10.80
N GLY A 66 -6.57 -12.00 10.65
CA GLY A 66 -6.08 -10.95 11.53
C GLY A 66 -6.89 -9.68 11.39
N VAL A 67 -6.74 -8.76 12.36
CA VAL A 67 -7.39 -7.46 12.34
C VAL A 67 -6.50 -6.47 11.57
N CYS A 68 -7.07 -5.77 10.60
CA CYS A 68 -6.39 -4.70 9.89
C CYS A 68 -6.28 -3.46 10.77
N ALA A 69 -5.06 -3.01 11.08
CA ALA A 69 -4.82 -1.86 11.95
C ALA A 69 -5.39 -0.54 11.40
N LEU A 70 -5.53 -0.43 10.06
CA LEU A 70 -6.02 0.79 9.42
C LEU A 70 -7.55 0.85 9.29
N THR A 71 -8.24 -0.30 9.31
CA THR A 71 -9.69 -0.33 9.06
C THR A 71 -10.49 -1.00 10.18
N GLY A 72 -9.82 -1.66 11.14
CA GLY A 72 -10.47 -2.45 12.18
C GLY A 72 -11.14 -3.76 11.68
N ASN A 73 -11.21 -3.99 10.38
CA ASN A 73 -11.86 -5.16 9.81
C ASN A 73 -10.95 -6.39 9.87
N ILE A 74 -11.60 -7.57 9.92
CA ILE A 74 -10.91 -8.85 9.96
C ILE A 74 -10.81 -9.43 8.55
N PHE A 75 -9.62 -9.91 8.18
CA PHE A 75 -9.34 -10.53 6.89
C PHE A 75 -8.58 -11.84 7.06
N PRO A 76 -8.72 -12.81 6.10
CA PRO A 76 -7.83 -13.96 6.03
C PRO A 76 -6.36 -13.52 5.91
N ILE A 77 -5.45 -14.23 6.58
CA ILE A 77 -4.04 -13.85 6.63
C ILE A 77 -3.39 -13.76 5.24
N GLY A 78 -3.84 -14.57 4.29
CA GLY A 78 -3.40 -14.50 2.90
C GLY A 78 -3.76 -13.18 2.17
N ASN A 79 -4.73 -12.41 2.70
CA ASN A 79 -5.14 -11.10 2.20
C ASN A 79 -4.55 -9.95 3.02
N MET A 80 -3.63 -10.25 3.93
CA MET A 80 -2.97 -9.28 4.77
C MET A 80 -1.47 -9.19 4.47
N GLU A 81 -0.89 -8.10 4.92
CA GLU A 81 0.54 -7.84 4.87
C GLU A 81 0.98 -7.25 6.21
N VAL A 82 2.22 -7.54 6.62
CA VAL A 82 2.87 -6.82 7.71
C VAL A 82 3.53 -5.61 7.12
N ASP A 83 3.25 -4.48 7.70
CA ASP A 83 3.77 -3.18 7.29
C ASP A 83 4.41 -2.47 8.49
N HIS A 84 5.29 -1.51 8.23
CA HIS A 84 5.78 -0.61 9.25
C HIS A 84 4.71 0.43 9.59
N LYS A 85 4.56 0.77 10.87
CA LYS A 85 3.66 1.87 11.28
C LYS A 85 4.12 3.18 10.64
N GLU A 86 5.43 3.44 10.65
CA GLU A 86 6.06 4.57 9.99
C GLU A 86 6.81 4.13 8.74
N GLY A 87 6.36 4.61 7.58
CA GLY A 87 6.84 4.19 6.26
C GLY A 87 7.93 5.10 5.69
N ASN A 88 9.13 5.15 6.31
CA ASN A 88 10.21 6.02 5.85
C ASN A 88 11.39 5.32 5.16
N HIS A 89 11.19 4.09 4.66
CA HIS A 89 12.29 3.30 4.11
C HIS A 89 12.19 3.21 2.58
N SER A 90 12.71 4.23 1.87
CA SER A 90 12.85 4.17 0.41
C SER A 90 14.30 3.93 0.03
N LEU A 91 14.53 3.16 -1.03
CA LEU A 91 15.84 2.95 -1.65
C LEU A 91 15.78 3.59 -3.03
N LYS A 92 16.25 4.83 -3.15
CA LYS A 92 16.28 5.60 -4.40
C LYS A 92 17.70 5.70 -4.96
N THR A 93 18.69 5.85 -4.07
CA THR A 93 20.11 5.99 -4.36
C THR A 93 20.91 4.99 -3.55
N LEU A 94 22.20 4.83 -3.83
CA LEU A 94 23.11 3.97 -3.03
C LEU A 94 23.27 4.47 -1.60
N ASP A 95 23.18 5.77 -1.36
CA ASP A 95 23.25 6.34 -0.01
C ASP A 95 22.10 5.90 0.89
N ASP A 96 20.96 5.58 0.29
CA ASP A 96 19.78 5.05 1.00
C ASP A 96 19.94 3.59 1.43
N LEU A 97 20.98 2.86 0.95
CA LEU A 97 21.11 1.43 1.14
C LEU A 97 21.18 1.03 2.61
N VAL A 98 22.06 1.67 3.38
CA VAL A 98 22.22 1.35 4.81
C VAL A 98 20.97 1.69 5.62
N PRO A 99 20.37 2.89 5.51
CA PRO A 99 19.09 3.20 6.15
C PRO A 99 17.99 2.23 5.76
N PHE A 100 17.88 1.89 4.47
CA PHE A 100 16.88 0.95 3.97
C PHE A 100 17.03 -0.46 4.56
N VAL A 101 18.25 -1.01 4.59
CA VAL A 101 18.54 -2.32 5.18
C VAL A 101 18.24 -2.30 6.68
N LYS A 102 18.70 -1.27 7.41
CA LYS A 102 18.41 -1.12 8.85
C LYS A 102 16.89 -1.12 9.11
N GLY A 103 16.11 -0.37 8.34
CA GLY A 103 14.66 -0.34 8.45
C GLY A 103 13.97 -1.68 8.18
N ILE A 104 14.65 -2.62 7.53
CA ILE A 104 14.14 -3.98 7.28
C ILE A 104 14.58 -4.98 8.34
N VAL A 105 15.81 -4.87 8.85
CA VAL A 105 16.41 -5.89 9.74
C VAL A 105 16.42 -5.50 11.21
N MET A 106 16.46 -4.20 11.52
CA MET A 106 16.53 -3.66 12.89
C MET A 106 15.16 -3.18 13.36
N ILE A 107 14.18 -4.07 13.34
CA ILE A 107 12.79 -3.81 13.70
C ILE A 107 12.42 -4.50 15.00
N THR A 108 11.47 -3.93 15.72
CA THR A 108 10.81 -4.53 16.89
C THR A 108 9.36 -4.90 16.55
N LEU A 109 8.68 -5.62 17.43
CA LEU A 109 7.25 -5.91 17.27
C LEU A 109 6.40 -4.63 17.27
N ASP A 110 6.86 -3.60 18.01
CA ASP A 110 6.14 -2.32 18.15
C ASP A 110 6.19 -1.47 16.87
N ASP A 111 7.18 -1.68 16.01
CA ASP A 111 7.31 -0.97 14.73
C ASP A 111 6.34 -1.50 13.66
N LEU A 112 5.71 -2.65 13.93
CA LEU A 112 4.93 -3.38 12.95
C LEU A 112 3.43 -3.24 13.16
N GLN A 113 2.70 -3.35 12.04
CA GLN A 113 1.25 -3.44 12.02
C GLN A 113 0.79 -4.47 10.98
N LEU A 114 -0.38 -5.07 11.23
CA LEU A 114 -1.02 -5.98 10.29
C LEU A 114 -2.08 -5.20 9.52
N VAL A 115 -1.98 -5.17 8.20
CA VAL A 115 -2.87 -4.40 7.33
C VAL A 115 -3.42 -5.26 6.20
N SER A 116 -4.64 -4.99 5.73
CA SER A 116 -5.11 -5.63 4.51
C SER A 116 -4.32 -5.13 3.30
N LYS A 117 -4.15 -5.97 2.28
CA LYS A 117 -3.47 -5.59 1.03
C LYS A 117 -4.08 -4.37 0.37
N GLU A 118 -5.39 -4.19 0.52
CA GLU A 118 -6.10 -3.03 0.01
C GLU A 118 -5.78 -1.77 0.82
N ALA A 119 -5.90 -1.83 2.15
CA ALA A 119 -5.56 -0.72 3.01
C ALA A 119 -4.07 -0.31 2.88
N HIS A 120 -3.16 -1.28 2.71
CA HIS A 120 -1.75 -0.99 2.45
C HIS A 120 -1.53 -0.22 1.13
N LYS A 121 -2.27 -0.56 0.07
CA LYS A 121 -2.22 0.21 -1.19
C LYS A 121 -2.75 1.63 -1.02
N ILE A 122 -3.76 1.84 -0.19
CA ILE A 122 -4.30 3.18 0.12
C ILE A 122 -3.27 3.95 0.94
N LYS A 123 -2.70 3.37 2.01
CA LYS A 123 -1.66 4.00 2.83
C LYS A 123 -0.45 4.41 1.98
N SER A 124 0.07 3.49 1.15
CA SER A 124 1.21 3.80 0.28
C SER A 124 0.90 4.93 -0.73
N TYR A 125 -0.34 5.03 -1.18
CA TYR A 125 -0.78 6.15 -2.03
C TYR A 125 -0.87 7.45 -1.23
N ALA A 126 -1.42 7.43 -0.03
CA ALA A 126 -1.50 8.56 0.88
C ALA A 126 -0.10 9.15 1.17
N GLU A 127 0.84 8.30 1.58
CA GLU A 127 2.24 8.68 1.84
C GLU A 127 2.91 9.31 0.61
N LYS A 128 2.70 8.72 -0.57
CA LYS A 128 3.26 9.24 -1.83
C LYS A 128 2.68 10.61 -2.23
N GLN A 129 1.40 10.85 -1.95
CA GLN A 129 0.72 12.09 -2.31
C GLN A 129 0.77 13.15 -1.21
N GLY A 130 1.19 12.79 0.01
CA GLY A 130 1.20 13.69 1.16
C GLY A 130 -0.23 14.06 1.64
N ILE A 131 -1.20 13.13 1.50
CA ILE A 131 -2.59 13.31 1.89
C ILE A 131 -2.98 12.32 2.98
N SER A 132 -4.12 12.53 3.64
CA SER A 132 -4.63 11.62 4.65
C SER A 132 -5.05 10.25 4.06
N PHE A 133 -5.17 9.24 4.92
CA PHE A 133 -5.65 7.92 4.50
C PHE A 133 -7.07 7.97 3.94
N GLU A 134 -7.95 8.77 4.53
CA GLU A 134 -9.34 8.91 4.08
C GLU A 134 -9.42 9.63 2.73
N GLU A 135 -8.64 10.68 2.52
CA GLU A 135 -8.53 11.33 1.20
C GLU A 135 -7.98 10.38 0.15
N ALA A 136 -6.94 9.62 0.49
CA ALA A 136 -6.35 8.61 -0.40
C ALA A 136 -7.36 7.51 -0.77
N LYS A 137 -8.22 7.10 0.17
CA LYS A 137 -9.30 6.15 -0.08
C LYS A 137 -10.28 6.70 -1.10
N ILE A 138 -10.73 7.95 -0.93
CA ILE A 138 -11.61 8.63 -1.89
C ILE A 138 -10.95 8.71 -3.27
N GLU A 139 -9.70 9.14 -3.33
CA GLU A 139 -8.96 9.21 -4.60
C GLU A 139 -8.89 7.85 -5.31
N LYS A 140 -8.64 6.77 -4.58
CA LYS A 140 -8.63 5.40 -5.14
C LYS A 140 -10.00 4.96 -5.65
N GLU A 141 -11.08 5.27 -4.94
CA GLU A 141 -12.43 5.01 -5.38
C GLU A 141 -12.75 5.76 -6.68
N VAL A 142 -12.37 7.04 -6.76
CA VAL A 142 -12.59 7.85 -7.97
C VAL A 142 -11.76 7.34 -9.15
N ILE A 143 -10.51 6.92 -8.91
CA ILE A 143 -9.69 6.27 -9.95
C ILE A 143 -10.39 5.03 -10.50
N GLU A 144 -11.03 4.24 -9.65
CA GLU A 144 -11.76 3.04 -10.10
C GLU A 144 -13.04 3.39 -10.87
N ILE A 145 -13.80 4.42 -10.45
CA ILE A 145 -14.95 4.95 -11.19
C ILE A 145 -14.54 5.38 -12.61
N ILE A 146 -13.44 6.13 -12.73
CA ILE A 146 -12.87 6.59 -13.99
C ILE A 146 -12.46 5.40 -14.88
N LYS A 147 -11.76 4.43 -14.30
CA LYS A 147 -11.29 3.23 -15.02
C LYS A 147 -12.45 2.39 -15.56
N GLN A 148 -13.54 2.32 -14.82
CA GLN A 148 -14.78 1.66 -15.23
C GLN A 148 -15.62 2.50 -16.20
N LYS A 149 -15.19 3.72 -16.58
CA LYS A 149 -15.90 4.67 -17.43
C LYS A 149 -17.28 5.07 -16.88
N LYS A 150 -17.43 5.07 -15.55
CA LYS A 150 -18.68 5.42 -14.84
C LYS A 150 -18.71 6.87 -14.34
N ASP A 151 -17.72 7.67 -14.66
CA ASP A 151 -17.58 9.06 -14.20
C ASP A 151 -18.79 9.94 -14.60
N LYS A 152 -19.29 9.84 -15.84
CA LYS A 152 -20.49 10.57 -16.28
C LYS A 152 -21.75 10.10 -15.55
N VAL A 153 -21.90 8.79 -15.40
CA VAL A 153 -23.05 8.19 -14.70
C VAL A 153 -23.06 8.66 -13.25
N TYR A 154 -21.91 8.60 -12.57
CA TYR A 154 -21.77 9.10 -11.21
C TYR A 154 -22.20 10.57 -11.08
N CYS A 155 -21.74 11.45 -11.98
CA CYS A 155 -22.12 12.86 -11.95
C CYS A 155 -23.64 13.05 -12.09
N ILE A 156 -24.29 12.31 -13.00
CA ILE A 156 -25.75 12.37 -13.21
C ILE A 156 -26.50 11.89 -11.97
N GLU A 157 -26.13 10.74 -11.41
CA GLU A 157 -26.79 10.13 -10.24
C GLU A 157 -26.72 11.02 -9.00
N HIS A 158 -25.65 11.83 -8.88
CA HIS A 158 -25.46 12.75 -7.76
C HIS A 158 -25.77 14.21 -8.07
N ASN A 159 -26.47 14.50 -9.19
CA ASN A 159 -26.84 15.85 -9.64
C ASN A 159 -25.64 16.81 -9.74
N LEU A 160 -24.47 16.29 -10.14
CA LEU A 160 -23.26 17.07 -10.36
C LEU A 160 -23.15 17.52 -11.82
N VAL A 161 -22.38 18.58 -12.06
CA VAL A 161 -22.07 19.02 -13.42
C VAL A 161 -21.29 17.93 -14.16
N VAL A 162 -21.77 17.53 -15.34
CA VAL A 162 -21.07 16.59 -16.22
C VAL A 162 -20.07 17.38 -17.06
N GLU A 163 -18.90 17.58 -16.51
CA GLU A 163 -17.81 18.32 -17.15
C GLU A 163 -17.36 17.71 -18.49
N SER A 164 -16.87 18.53 -19.40
CA SER A 164 -16.47 18.14 -20.75
C SER A 164 -15.31 17.12 -20.79
N THR A 165 -14.32 17.30 -19.92
CA THR A 165 -13.14 16.44 -19.86
C THR A 165 -13.21 15.46 -18.68
N GLN A 166 -12.57 14.28 -18.85
CA GLN A 166 -12.47 13.29 -17.79
C GLN A 166 -11.71 13.83 -16.56
N ALA A 167 -10.68 14.68 -16.79
CA ALA A 167 -9.91 15.28 -15.71
C ALA A 167 -10.78 16.20 -14.83
N LEU A 168 -11.62 17.02 -15.44
CA LEU A 168 -12.55 17.90 -14.72
C LEU A 168 -13.60 17.07 -13.96
N ARG A 169 -14.21 16.06 -14.61
CA ARG A 169 -15.17 15.16 -13.93
C ARG A 169 -14.54 14.44 -12.74
N ARG A 170 -13.28 13.98 -12.88
CA ARG A 170 -12.54 13.42 -11.74
C ARG A 170 -12.45 14.40 -10.57
N LYS A 171 -12.09 15.65 -10.84
CA LYS A 171 -12.00 16.70 -9.82
C LYS A 171 -13.35 16.92 -9.14
N THR A 172 -14.42 17.10 -9.90
CA THR A 172 -15.81 17.26 -9.39
C THR A 172 -16.22 16.09 -8.49
N ILE A 173 -15.92 14.85 -8.88
CA ILE A 173 -16.28 13.66 -8.08
C ILE A 173 -15.44 13.62 -6.78
N VAL A 174 -14.15 13.93 -6.82
CA VAL A 174 -13.30 14.01 -5.62
C VAL A 174 -13.85 15.05 -4.65
N GLU A 175 -14.11 16.27 -5.12
CA GLU A 175 -14.63 17.37 -4.31
C GLU A 175 -15.98 17.01 -3.65
N HIS A 176 -16.89 16.39 -4.39
CA HIS A 176 -18.17 15.91 -3.87
C HIS A 176 -17.97 14.84 -2.78
N LYS A 177 -17.11 13.83 -3.00
CA LYS A 177 -16.88 12.80 -2.01
C LYS A 177 -16.17 13.33 -0.75
N LEU A 178 -15.30 14.33 -0.90
CA LEU A 178 -14.65 15.00 0.23
C LEU A 178 -15.65 15.84 1.04
N SER A 179 -16.63 16.49 0.41
CA SER A 179 -17.69 17.21 1.14
C SER A 179 -18.53 16.25 1.98
N LEU A 180 -18.94 15.11 1.41
CA LEU A 180 -19.67 14.08 2.15
C LEU A 180 -18.88 13.48 3.33
N LEU A 181 -17.55 13.39 3.20
CA LEU A 181 -16.69 12.95 4.31
C LEU A 181 -16.70 13.96 5.46
N LYS A 182 -16.63 15.25 5.15
CA LYS A 182 -16.63 16.33 6.16
C LYS A 182 -17.97 16.41 6.88
N GLU A 183 -19.08 16.26 6.18
CA GLU A 183 -20.43 16.25 6.78
C GLU A 183 -20.57 15.14 7.83
N LYS A 184 -20.09 13.93 7.52
CA LYS A 184 -20.09 12.77 8.45
C LYS A 184 -19.19 12.90 9.67
N GLN A 185 -18.27 13.84 9.69
CA GLN A 185 -17.38 14.09 10.85
C GLN A 185 -17.95 15.16 11.81
N ILE A 186 -19.01 15.85 11.40
CA ILE A 186 -19.68 16.91 12.17
C ILE A 186 -20.90 16.37 12.95
N GLU A 187 -21.44 15.22 12.51
CA GLU A 187 -22.50 14.48 13.22
C GLU A 187 -21.91 13.56 14.31
#